data_b0933bb6d10d3ce8c906ceebdb3dc4cb
#
_entry.id   b0933bb6d10d3ce8c906ceebdb3dc4cb
#
_cell.length_a   1.000
_cell.length_b   1.000
_cell.length_c   1.000
_cell.angle_alpha   90.00
_cell.angle_beta   90.00
_cell.angle_gamma   90.00
#
_symmetry.space_group_name_H-M   'P 1'
#
loop_
_entity.id
_entity.type
_entity.pdbx_description
1 polymer ?
#
loop_
_entity_poly.entity_id
_entity_poly.type
_entity_poly.pdbx_seq_one_letter_code
_entity_poly.pdbx_strand_id
1 'polypeptide(L)'
;MLWMMQIGKEQLPTEGGKEQLPPQIRAYRAAELQSTKANMQSLKTAIFMFTAEEGRTPKDLKELKKYGSLYGAELDAWGTAIRYKRLSGEHFRLTSAGKDRIFYNSDDIVVEY
;
A
#
# COMPACT_ATOMS: atom_id res chain seq x y z
N MET A 1 18.62 -34.03 -0.88
CA MET A 1 18.30 -33.60 -1.00
C MET A 1 18.08 -33.43 -1.28
N LEU A 2 18.39 -33.20 -1.55
CA LEU A 2 17.95 -32.57 -1.90
C LEU A 2 17.55 -31.99 -2.07
N TRP A 3 17.61 -32.12 -1.99
CA TRP A 3 17.23 -31.17 -2.21
C TRP A 3 17.70 -30.48 -2.44
N MET A 4 18.06 -30.30 -2.52
CA MET A 4 18.27 -29.52 -2.68
C MET A 4 18.49 -29.39 -3.24
N MET A 5 18.86 -29.71 -3.66
CA MET A 5 18.80 -29.40 -4.21
C MET A 5 18.57 -29.33 -4.92
N GLN A 6 18.53 -29.58 -5.06
CA GLN A 6 18.12 -29.27 -5.58
C GLN A 6 17.77 -28.72 -5.68
N ILE A 7 17.97 -28.51 -5.66
CA ILE A 7 17.58 -27.74 -5.95
C ILE A 7 17.79 -27.21 -6.59
N GLY A 8 18.21 -27.09 -6.82
CA GLY A 8 18.18 -26.45 -7.35
C GLY A 8 17.84 -26.13 -8.43
N LYS A 9 17.86 -26.38 -9.12
CA LYS A 9 17.27 -26.10 -9.96
C LYS A 9 16.16 -25.98 -10.25
N GLU A 10 16.10 -26.18 -10.04
CA GLU A 10 15.09 -25.86 -10.10
C GLU A 10 14.45 -25.22 -10.02
N GLN A 11 14.51 -24.74 -10.09
CA GLN A 11 13.80 -24.03 -9.94
C GLN A 11 13.47 -23.03 -10.08
N LEU A 12 13.68 -22.56 -10.67
CA LEU A 12 13.33 -21.57 -10.80
C LEU A 12 12.54 -20.94 -11.44
N PRO A 13 12.06 -20.20 -11.58
CA PRO A 13 11.22 -19.60 -12.14
C PRO A 13 10.95 -18.68 -12.70
N THR A 14 10.76 -18.39 -12.86
CA THR A 14 10.18 -17.98 -13.82
C THR A 14 9.46 -16.72 -13.69
N GLU A 15 8.87 -16.17 -14.60
CA GLU A 15 8.16 -15.01 -14.44
C GLU A 15 7.03 -15.32 -13.61
N GLY A 16 6.34 -14.46 -13.13
CA GLY A 16 5.42 -14.87 -12.14
C GLY A 16 6.07 -15.65 -11.02
N GLY A 17 7.36 -15.44 -10.81
CA GLY A 17 8.12 -16.18 -9.84
C GLY A 17 7.53 -16.17 -8.46
N LYS A 18 6.64 -15.23 -8.17
CA LYS A 18 5.98 -15.21 -6.88
C LYS A 18 5.16 -16.46 -6.63
N GLU A 19 4.71 -17.15 -7.68
CA GLU A 19 4.01 -18.40 -7.50
C GLU A 19 4.92 -19.49 -7.01
N GLN A 20 6.23 -19.27 -7.10
CA GLN A 20 7.23 -20.25 -6.67
C GLN A 20 7.64 -20.05 -5.21
N LEU A 21 7.09 -19.06 -4.53
CA LEU A 21 7.46 -18.77 -3.16
C LEU A 21 6.88 -19.82 -2.20
N PRO A 22 7.59 -20.14 -1.12
CA PRO A 22 7.02 -21.01 -0.09
C PRO A 22 5.72 -20.44 0.46
N PRO A 23 4.79 -21.30 0.90
CA PRO A 23 3.50 -20.84 1.40
C PRO A 23 3.61 -19.83 2.54
N GLN A 24 4.59 -19.99 3.44
CA GLN A 24 4.76 -19.04 4.55
C GLN A 24 5.10 -17.65 4.04
N ILE A 25 5.97 -17.58 3.03
CA ILE A 25 6.38 -16.29 2.46
C ILE A 25 5.21 -15.66 1.71
N ARG A 26 4.44 -16.46 0.97
CA ARG A 26 3.28 -15.93 0.25
C ARG A 26 2.24 -15.38 1.23
N ALA A 27 2.01 -16.09 2.33
CA ALA A 27 1.06 -15.65 3.34
C ALA A 27 1.52 -14.34 3.98
N TYR A 28 2.81 -14.23 4.27
CA TYR A 28 3.36 -13.02 4.87
C TYR A 28 3.21 -11.82 3.92
N ARG A 29 3.51 -12.01 2.64
CA ARG A 29 3.37 -10.95 1.65
C ARG A 29 1.92 -10.55 1.44
N ALA A 30 1.03 -11.52 1.47
CA ALA A 30 -0.40 -11.23 1.36
C ALA A 30 -0.86 -10.41 2.57
N ALA A 31 -0.33 -10.71 3.77
CA ALA A 31 -0.67 -9.95 4.96
C ALA A 31 -0.16 -8.51 4.89
N GLU A 32 1.05 -8.30 4.36
CA GLU A 32 1.59 -6.96 4.18
C GLU A 32 0.74 -6.13 3.20
N LEU A 33 0.36 -6.75 2.09
CA LEU A 33 -0.49 -6.09 1.11
C LEU A 33 -1.86 -5.76 1.71
N GLN A 34 -2.44 -6.70 2.45
CA GLN A 34 -3.72 -6.51 3.09
C GLN A 34 -3.65 -5.37 4.11
N SER A 35 -2.59 -5.34 4.92
CA SER A 35 -2.39 -4.29 5.91
C SER A 35 -2.27 -2.91 5.25
N THR A 36 -1.52 -2.83 4.15
CA THR A 36 -1.37 -1.58 3.41
C THR A 36 -2.72 -1.12 2.86
N LYS A 37 -3.49 -2.04 2.28
CA LYS A 37 -4.81 -1.69 1.75
C LYS A 37 -5.76 -1.25 2.85
N ALA A 38 -5.67 -1.88 4.04
CA ALA A 38 -6.48 -1.47 5.17
C ALA A 38 -6.14 -0.05 5.62
N ASN A 39 -4.85 0.30 5.64
CA ASN A 39 -4.43 1.65 5.97
C ASN A 39 -4.92 2.66 4.93
N MET A 40 -4.84 2.30 3.65
CA MET A 40 -5.35 3.17 2.59
C MET A 40 -6.86 3.34 2.70
N GLN A 41 -7.59 2.30 3.12
CA GLN A 41 -9.02 2.39 3.34
C GLN A 41 -9.34 3.34 4.51
N SER A 42 -8.53 3.28 5.57
CA SER A 42 -8.69 4.20 6.71
C SER A 42 -8.44 5.64 6.29
N LEU A 43 -7.42 5.88 5.48
CA LEU A 43 -7.15 7.21 4.95
C LEU A 43 -8.30 7.69 4.07
N LYS A 44 -8.81 6.81 3.21
CA LYS A 44 -9.96 7.13 2.36
C LYS A 44 -11.14 7.59 3.20
N THR A 45 -11.46 6.87 4.26
CA THR A 45 -12.56 7.22 5.14
C THR A 45 -12.34 8.58 5.78
N ALA A 46 -11.13 8.83 6.27
CA ALA A 46 -10.79 10.12 6.88
C ALA A 46 -10.92 11.25 5.86
N ILE A 47 -10.48 11.01 4.63
CA ILE A 47 -10.57 12.03 3.57
C ILE A 47 -12.03 12.30 3.23
N PHE A 48 -12.86 11.27 3.16
CA PHE A 48 -14.29 11.45 2.90
C PHE A 48 -14.95 12.27 4.00
N MET A 49 -14.61 12.00 5.27
CA MET A 49 -15.16 12.77 6.38
C MET A 49 -14.70 14.23 6.32
N PHE A 50 -13.44 14.45 6.00
CA PHE A 50 -12.92 15.80 5.84
C PHE A 50 -13.69 16.53 4.72
N THR A 51 -13.87 15.84 3.59
CA THR A 51 -14.54 16.42 2.44
C THR A 51 -15.98 16.77 2.76
N ALA A 52 -16.66 15.91 3.54
CA ALA A 52 -18.03 16.17 3.94
C ALA A 52 -18.14 17.42 4.83
N GLU A 53 -17.13 17.67 5.68
CA GLU A 53 -17.14 18.81 6.59
C GLU A 53 -16.65 20.09 5.92
N GLU A 54 -15.64 19.99 5.06
CA GLU A 54 -14.99 21.18 4.49
C GLU A 54 -15.49 21.53 3.10
N GLY A 55 -16.20 20.62 2.44
CA GLY A 55 -16.69 20.85 1.09
C GLY A 55 -15.64 20.67 0.00
N ARG A 56 -14.48 20.10 0.35
CA ARG A 56 -13.39 19.89 -0.59
C ARG A 56 -12.46 18.82 -0.07
N THR A 57 -11.68 18.21 -0.98
CA THR A 57 -10.62 17.29 -0.54
C THR A 57 -9.50 18.09 0.15
N PRO A 58 -8.76 17.45 1.08
CA PRO A 58 -7.66 18.14 1.76
C PRO A 58 -6.51 18.43 0.81
N LYS A 59 -5.71 19.43 1.14
CA LYS A 59 -4.51 19.74 0.36
C LYS A 59 -3.44 18.69 0.57
N ASP A 60 -3.34 18.15 1.78
CA ASP A 60 -2.37 17.13 2.14
C ASP A 60 -2.91 16.34 3.32
N LEU A 61 -2.20 15.28 3.69
CA LEU A 61 -2.63 14.42 4.79
C LEU A 61 -2.56 15.12 6.14
N LYS A 62 -1.75 16.17 6.26
CA LYS A 62 -1.65 16.89 7.52
C LYS A 62 -2.96 17.57 7.88
N GLU A 63 -3.72 18.02 6.88
CA GLU A 63 -5.01 18.63 7.15
C GLU A 63 -5.98 17.67 7.84
N LEU A 64 -5.85 16.37 7.55
CA LEU A 64 -6.72 15.38 8.18
C LEU A 64 -6.58 15.34 9.69
N LYS A 65 -5.40 15.67 10.20
CA LYS A 65 -5.15 15.60 11.65
C LYS A 65 -5.96 16.63 12.43
N LYS A 66 -6.55 17.60 11.74
CA LYS A 66 -7.47 18.55 12.35
C LYS A 66 -8.66 17.82 13.01
N TYR A 67 -9.04 16.65 12.46
CA TYR A 67 -10.17 15.89 12.96
C TYR A 67 -9.76 14.67 13.77
N GLY A 68 -8.47 14.56 14.12
CA GLY A 68 -8.00 13.48 14.97
C GLY A 68 -6.74 12.82 14.43
N SER A 69 -6.27 11.83 15.17
CA SER A 69 -5.08 11.09 14.79
C SER A 69 -5.40 10.09 13.68
N LEU A 70 -4.45 9.86 12.80
CA LEU A 70 -4.58 8.84 11.76
C LEU A 70 -4.11 7.47 12.25
N TYR A 71 -3.56 7.39 13.47
CA TYR A 71 -3.15 6.14 14.12
C TYR A 71 -2.18 5.32 13.25
N GLY A 72 -1.28 6.00 12.53
CA GLY A 72 -0.29 5.32 11.71
C GLY A 72 -0.79 4.88 10.34
N ALA A 73 -2.05 5.18 9.99
CA ALA A 73 -2.59 4.80 8.69
C ALA A 73 -1.89 5.50 7.53
N GLU A 74 -1.12 6.54 7.81
CA GLU A 74 -0.35 7.25 6.78
C GLU A 74 0.88 6.48 6.33
N LEU A 75 1.21 5.35 6.99
CA LEU A 75 2.34 4.51 6.60
C LEU A 75 1.83 3.20 5.98
N ASP A 76 2.57 2.69 5.01
CA ASP A 76 2.27 1.35 4.48
C ASP A 76 2.93 0.28 5.35
N ALA A 77 2.74 -0.99 4.99
CA ALA A 77 3.24 -2.10 5.80
C ALA A 77 4.76 -2.16 5.84
N TRP A 78 5.43 -1.46 4.95
CA TRP A 78 6.89 -1.45 4.86
C TRP A 78 7.49 -0.20 5.50
N GLY A 79 6.65 0.61 6.15
CA GLY A 79 7.11 1.80 6.89
C GLY A 79 7.30 3.04 6.04
N THR A 80 6.91 3.01 4.77
CA THR A 80 7.02 4.16 3.88
C THR A 80 5.73 4.96 3.94
N ALA A 81 5.84 6.28 3.92
CA ALA A 81 4.67 7.14 3.95
C ALA A 81 3.85 6.97 2.66
N ILE A 82 2.55 6.75 2.83
CA ILE A 82 1.62 6.71 1.70
C ILE A 82 1.51 8.13 1.16
N ARG A 83 1.63 8.27 -0.16
CA ARG A 83 1.52 9.56 -0.81
C ARG A 83 0.07 9.86 -1.14
N TYR A 84 -0.31 11.08 -0.89
CA TYR A 84 -1.62 11.59 -1.21
C TYR A 84 -1.48 12.65 -2.30
N LYS A 85 -2.32 12.57 -3.32
CA LYS A 85 -2.39 13.61 -4.34
C LYS A 85 -3.83 14.02 -4.55
N ARG A 86 -4.11 15.30 -4.34
CA ARG A 86 -5.40 15.87 -4.65
C ARG A 86 -5.51 16.00 -6.16
N LEU A 87 -6.56 15.42 -6.74
CA LEU A 87 -6.80 15.51 -8.17
C LEU A 87 -7.80 16.60 -8.48
N SER A 88 -8.77 16.82 -7.60
CA SER A 88 -9.77 17.88 -7.74
C SER A 88 -10.41 18.09 -6.37
N GLY A 89 -11.43 18.94 -6.31
CA GLY A 89 -12.17 19.16 -5.06
C GLY A 89 -12.93 17.93 -4.58
N GLU A 90 -13.06 16.91 -5.43
CA GLU A 90 -13.84 15.70 -5.09
C GLU A 90 -13.06 14.40 -5.31
N HIS A 91 -11.85 14.48 -5.87
CA HIS A 91 -11.11 13.28 -6.24
C HIS A 91 -9.66 13.35 -5.76
N PHE A 92 -9.12 12.20 -5.43
CA PHE A 92 -7.76 12.11 -4.92
C PHE A 92 -7.16 10.74 -5.23
N ARG A 93 -5.84 10.64 -5.06
CA ARG A 93 -5.09 9.41 -5.28
C ARG A 93 -4.23 9.12 -4.08
N LEU A 94 -4.20 7.85 -3.67
CA LEU A 94 -3.30 7.36 -2.63
C LEU A 94 -2.34 6.37 -3.27
N THR A 95 -1.05 6.48 -2.95
CA THR A 95 -0.03 5.62 -3.52
C THR A 95 0.90 5.10 -2.43
N SER A 96 1.07 3.78 -2.36
CA SER A 96 2.10 3.14 -1.57
C SER A 96 3.23 2.72 -2.50
N ALA A 97 4.49 2.95 -2.10
CA ALA A 97 5.63 2.55 -2.91
C ALA A 97 5.81 1.03 -2.98
N GLY A 98 5.11 0.28 -2.14
CA GLY A 98 5.22 -1.16 -2.13
C GLY A 98 6.44 -1.63 -1.38
N LYS A 99 6.77 -2.91 -1.56
CA LYS A 99 7.79 -3.52 -0.72
C LYS A 99 9.21 -3.01 -1.03
N ASP A 100 9.46 -2.47 -2.23
CA ASP A 100 10.79 -1.94 -2.56
C ASP A 100 10.99 -0.52 -2.06
N ARG A 101 9.91 0.13 -1.56
CA ARG A 101 9.93 1.49 -1.01
C ARG A 101 10.35 2.56 -2.02
N ILE A 102 10.24 2.23 -3.30
CA ILE A 102 10.58 3.16 -4.39
C ILE A 102 9.32 3.47 -5.17
N PHE A 103 8.97 4.75 -5.26
CA PHE A 103 7.78 5.18 -5.99
C PHE A 103 8.01 5.17 -7.50
N TYR A 104 6.91 5.13 -8.24
CA TYR A 104 6.88 5.24 -9.69
C TYR A 104 7.45 4.00 -10.39
N ASN A 105 7.09 2.82 -9.88
CA ASN A 105 7.45 1.57 -10.54
C ASN A 105 6.29 0.57 -10.38
N SER A 106 6.51 -0.66 -10.84
CA SER A 106 5.45 -1.67 -10.87
C SER A 106 5.03 -2.17 -9.49
N ASP A 107 5.84 -1.89 -8.44
CA ASP A 107 5.47 -2.29 -7.08
C ASP A 107 4.48 -1.33 -6.44
N ASP A 108 4.21 -0.18 -7.04
CA ASP A 108 3.31 0.81 -6.46
C ASP A 108 1.91 0.26 -6.33
N ILE A 109 1.27 0.56 -5.20
CA ILE A 109 -0.13 0.27 -4.98
C ILE A 109 -0.88 1.59 -5.08
N VAL A 110 -1.69 1.75 -6.11
CA VAL A 110 -2.34 3.03 -6.42
C VAL A 110 -3.85 2.86 -6.31
N VAL A 111 -4.49 3.78 -5.60
CA VAL A 111 -5.96 3.81 -5.50
C VAL A 111 -6.42 5.22 -5.76
N GLU A 112 -7.43 5.36 -6.63
CA GLU A 112 -8.03 6.67 -6.92
C GLU A 112 -9.49 6.63 -6.56
N TYR A 113 -9.97 7.75 -6.01
CA TYR A 113 -11.36 7.88 -5.59
C TYR A 113 -11.99 9.15 -6.10
#